data_ce4b7952bd6f09a214e561f00f796d21
#
_entry.id   ce4b7952bd6f09a214e561f00f796d21
#
_cell.length_a   1.000
_cell.length_b   1.000
_cell.length_c   1.000
_cell.angle_alpha   90.00
_cell.angle_beta   90.00
_cell.angle_gamma   90.00
#
_symmetry.space_group_name_H-M   'P 1'
#
loop_
_entity.id
_entity.type
_entity.pdbx_description
1 polymer ?
#
loop_
_entity_poly.entity_id
_entity_poly.type
_entity_poly.pdbx_seq_one_letter_code
_entity_poly.pdbx_strand_id
1 'polypeptide(L)'
;MRTLLLTACAVSSILAGTAPAIAADVSPPAARMQEAGARLKALYEAETDAGMARYGIVKRADGEYSPAVRHESVDPASQQERLTYVRGLLRQLDAIPLDDLSAEDRINAAVFRTNLEHALIDGQFRQWEMPFNSDSSFWTYLDQPGSLRTAEEYRAYIARMRDTPRYFDQHLANMRDGLARGFSVPRVTLEGREASITNFITDTAEANAFYAAFRQMPTTIPAEEQARLRAEASAVINEAVIPAYKTLLAFYLNEYQPRARTALAARDMPDGVAYYESQVRKYTTLELSGEEIHQIGLSEVARIQAEMRQTMADAGFQGSFDEFLHFLRTDPQFYAKTPDELMMVSAWVAKRADGQIGKLIGALPRRRFTIIPVPDALAPFYTAGRGGLESCQMNTYDLPSRPLYNIPALTLHECAPGHSFQMALAEEQADGPAFRRHTYFSGYGEGWGLYTEWLGVEMGIYRTPYENFGRLSYEMWRAARLVIDTGVHLKGWSREQAIDYLAGHTALSRHEVETEVDRYISWPGQALSYKLGELTIRRLRGEAEAALGENFDPRPFHDEILALGAVPLTTLEEHMRAYIARGGKPVVAAQGVVAPSQT
;
A
#
# COMPACT_ATOMS: atom_id res chain seq x y z
N MET A 1 -72.48 -58.73 26.49
CA MET A 1 -72.19 -60.07 25.88
C MET A 1 -70.83 -59.92 25.22
N ARG A 2 -69.81 -60.40 25.89
CA ARG A 2 -68.97 -61.56 25.54
C ARG A 2 -68.56 -61.57 24.07
N THR A 3 -67.25 -61.45 23.74
CA THR A 3 -66.33 -62.54 23.72
C THR A 3 -64.89 -62.05 23.56
N LEU A 4 -63.94 -62.61 24.35
CA LEU A 4 -62.51 -62.60 24.21
C LEU A 4 -62.04 -63.25 22.89
N LEU A 5 -60.94 -62.79 22.34
CA LEU A 5 -59.99 -63.68 21.65
C LEU A 5 -58.58 -63.09 21.76
N LEU A 6 -57.67 -63.84 22.32
CA LEU A 6 -56.24 -63.72 22.39
C LEU A 6 -55.63 -63.95 21.00
N THR A 7 -54.59 -63.11 20.65
CA THR A 7 -53.56 -63.61 19.71
C THR A 7 -52.19 -62.96 19.97
N ALA A 8 -51.29 -63.81 20.21
CA ALA A 8 -49.80 -63.80 20.19
C ALA A 8 -48.98 -62.56 19.91
N CYS A 9 -48.07 -62.26 20.85
CA CYS A 9 -46.86 -61.44 20.69
C CYS A 9 -45.93 -62.07 19.66
N ALA A 10 -45.56 -61.28 18.64
CA ALA A 10 -44.34 -61.45 17.84
C ALA A 10 -43.32 -60.37 18.24
N VAL A 11 -42.23 -60.76 18.87
CA VAL A 11 -41.10 -59.96 19.23
C VAL A 11 -40.27 -59.76 17.96
N SER A 12 -40.33 -58.55 17.37
CA SER A 12 -39.38 -58.11 16.32
C SER A 12 -38.22 -57.44 16.99
N SER A 13 -37.06 -58.06 16.97
CA SER A 13 -35.78 -57.53 17.40
C SER A 13 -35.35 -56.47 16.40
N ILE A 14 -35.45 -55.16 16.76
CA ILE A 14 -34.86 -54.08 16.03
C ILE A 14 -33.37 -54.03 16.40
N LEU A 15 -32.49 -54.45 15.48
CA LEU A 15 -31.07 -54.18 15.51
C LEU A 15 -30.88 -52.68 15.32
N ALA A 16 -30.66 -51.96 16.43
CA ALA A 16 -30.19 -50.61 16.40
C ALA A 16 -28.72 -50.60 15.91
N GLY A 17 -28.53 -50.30 14.63
CA GLY A 17 -27.23 -49.98 14.08
C GLY A 17 -26.71 -48.69 14.71
N THR A 18 -25.75 -48.80 15.61
CA THR A 18 -24.99 -47.67 16.10
C THR A 18 -24.15 -47.14 14.95
N ALA A 19 -24.54 -45.98 14.39
CA ALA A 19 -23.64 -45.19 13.58
C ALA A 19 -22.38 -44.88 14.41
N PRO A 20 -21.18 -44.94 13.83
CA PRO A 20 -19.99 -44.56 14.57
C PRO A 20 -20.12 -43.09 14.91
N ALA A 21 -20.19 -42.76 16.20
CA ALA A 21 -20.00 -41.40 16.67
C ALA A 21 -18.60 -40.99 16.21
N ILE A 22 -18.53 -39.95 15.38
CA ILE A 22 -17.28 -39.26 15.10
C ILE A 22 -16.81 -38.78 16.47
N ALA A 23 -15.76 -39.38 17.00
CA ALA A 23 -15.16 -38.95 18.25
C ALA A 23 -14.71 -37.50 18.05
N ALA A 24 -15.35 -36.58 18.77
CA ALA A 24 -14.87 -35.23 18.85
C ALA A 24 -13.43 -35.29 19.37
N ASP A 25 -12.53 -34.58 18.72
CA ASP A 25 -11.13 -34.47 19.14
C ASP A 25 -11.11 -33.89 20.56
N VAL A 26 -10.77 -34.71 21.54
CA VAL A 26 -10.70 -34.36 22.97
C VAL A 26 -9.29 -33.90 23.37
N SER A 27 -8.46 -33.44 22.42
CA SER A 27 -7.14 -32.89 22.72
C SER A 27 -7.24 -31.70 23.70
N PRO A 28 -6.30 -31.56 24.66
CA PRO A 28 -6.26 -30.40 25.55
C PRO A 28 -6.23 -29.09 24.73
N PRO A 29 -6.85 -27.99 25.21
CA PRO A 29 -6.91 -26.72 24.48
C PRO A 29 -5.55 -26.21 24.00
N ALA A 30 -4.48 -26.37 24.80
CA ALA A 30 -3.12 -25.99 24.41
C ALA A 30 -2.56 -26.82 23.24
N ALA A 31 -2.86 -28.12 23.18
CA ALA A 31 -2.41 -29.00 22.10
C ALA A 31 -3.14 -28.68 20.79
N ARG A 32 -4.45 -28.40 20.83
CA ARG A 32 -5.22 -27.94 19.65
C ARG A 32 -4.70 -26.61 19.12
N MET A 33 -4.41 -25.67 20.03
CA MET A 33 -3.84 -24.36 19.65
C MET A 33 -2.49 -24.51 18.97
N GLN A 34 -1.62 -25.37 19.50
CA GLN A 34 -0.31 -25.64 18.89
C GLN A 34 -0.45 -26.30 17.51
N GLU A 35 -1.36 -27.26 17.36
CA GLU A 35 -1.62 -27.93 16.08
C GLU A 35 -2.19 -26.95 15.04
N ALA A 36 -3.21 -26.16 15.41
CA ALA A 36 -3.81 -25.16 14.53
C ALA A 36 -2.79 -24.10 14.09
N GLY A 37 -1.97 -23.59 14.99
CA GLY A 37 -0.89 -22.64 14.69
C GLY A 37 0.16 -23.26 13.76
N ALA A 38 0.54 -24.53 13.96
CA ALA A 38 1.49 -25.22 13.07
C ALA A 38 0.92 -25.42 11.66
N ARG A 39 -0.38 -25.76 11.54
CA ARG A 39 -1.06 -25.85 10.23
C ARG A 39 -1.11 -24.50 9.53
N LEU A 40 -1.44 -23.43 10.24
CA LEU A 40 -1.44 -22.07 9.70
C LEU A 40 -0.04 -21.68 9.22
N LYS A 41 0.99 -21.91 10.03
CA LYS A 41 2.38 -21.65 9.68
C LYS A 41 2.78 -22.35 8.38
N ALA A 42 2.42 -23.63 8.22
CA ALA A 42 2.73 -24.37 7.00
C ALA A 42 2.10 -23.75 5.74
N LEU A 43 0.92 -23.11 5.83
CA LEU A 43 0.25 -22.47 4.69
C LEU A 43 1.02 -21.24 4.19
N TYR A 44 1.43 -20.33 5.07
CA TYR A 44 2.15 -19.15 4.61
C TYR A 44 3.61 -19.43 4.29
N GLU A 45 4.24 -20.45 4.86
CA GLU A 45 5.56 -20.94 4.42
C GLU A 45 5.46 -21.52 2.99
N ALA A 46 4.45 -22.34 2.71
CA ALA A 46 4.20 -22.88 1.37
C ALA A 46 3.95 -21.78 0.34
N GLU A 47 3.15 -20.73 0.67
CA GLU A 47 2.94 -19.60 -0.24
C GLU A 47 4.22 -18.79 -0.45
N THR A 48 5.03 -18.60 0.60
CA THR A 48 6.33 -17.94 0.50
C THR A 48 7.25 -18.70 -0.46
N ASP A 49 7.41 -20.01 -0.27
CA ASP A 49 8.25 -20.85 -1.12
C ASP A 49 7.73 -20.89 -2.58
N ALA A 50 6.42 -20.99 -2.78
CA ALA A 50 5.80 -20.93 -4.10
C ALA A 50 5.99 -19.56 -4.77
N GLY A 51 5.86 -18.47 -4.00
CA GLY A 51 6.14 -17.11 -4.46
C GLY A 51 7.58 -16.95 -4.93
N MET A 52 8.54 -17.38 -4.13
CA MET A 52 9.97 -17.33 -4.47
C MET A 52 10.30 -18.15 -5.72
N ALA A 53 9.70 -19.33 -5.87
CA ALA A 53 9.92 -20.21 -7.03
C ALA A 53 9.49 -19.56 -8.37
N ARG A 54 8.51 -18.65 -8.37
CA ARG A 54 8.09 -17.89 -9.58
C ARG A 54 9.24 -17.10 -10.18
N TYR A 55 10.13 -16.57 -9.34
CA TYR A 55 11.32 -15.80 -9.74
C TYR A 55 12.57 -16.67 -9.92
N GLY A 56 12.43 -18.00 -9.89
CA GLY A 56 13.55 -18.94 -9.96
C GLY A 56 14.42 -18.95 -8.70
N ILE A 57 13.89 -18.49 -7.60
CA ILE A 57 14.54 -18.52 -6.29
C ILE A 57 14.36 -19.92 -5.70
N VAL A 58 15.46 -20.50 -5.19
CA VAL A 58 15.49 -21.83 -4.60
C VAL A 58 15.95 -21.71 -3.15
N LYS A 59 15.24 -22.37 -2.25
CA LYS A 59 15.67 -22.52 -0.85
C LYS A 59 16.83 -23.51 -0.78
N ARG A 60 17.95 -23.11 -0.21
CA ARG A 60 19.17 -23.91 -0.07
C ARG A 60 19.08 -24.80 1.17
N ALA A 61 20.02 -25.74 1.27
CA ALA A 61 20.09 -26.67 2.40
C ALA A 61 20.40 -25.98 3.75
N ASP A 62 21.02 -24.81 3.72
CA ASP A 62 21.27 -23.94 4.89
C ASP A 62 20.07 -23.10 5.31
N GLY A 63 18.95 -23.18 4.55
CA GLY A 63 17.74 -22.42 4.77
C GLY A 63 17.68 -21.05 4.06
N GLU A 64 18.80 -20.60 3.49
CA GLU A 64 18.87 -19.35 2.73
C GLU A 64 18.27 -19.51 1.33
N TYR A 65 17.81 -18.41 0.76
CA TYR A 65 17.28 -18.38 -0.60
C TYR A 65 18.37 -17.94 -1.59
N SER A 66 18.37 -18.57 -2.77
CA SER A 66 19.19 -18.09 -3.90
C SER A 66 18.67 -16.74 -4.40
N PRO A 67 19.49 -15.93 -5.11
CA PRO A 67 18.98 -14.73 -5.74
C PRO A 67 18.01 -15.08 -6.90
N ALA A 68 17.10 -14.14 -7.21
CA ALA A 68 16.15 -14.26 -8.32
C ALA A 68 16.87 -14.24 -9.67
N VAL A 69 16.60 -15.23 -10.53
CA VAL A 69 17.26 -15.40 -11.84
C VAL A 69 16.35 -15.10 -13.03
N ARG A 70 15.06 -14.83 -12.80
CA ARG A 70 14.07 -14.53 -13.85
C ARG A 70 12.97 -13.64 -13.29
N HIS A 71 12.16 -13.05 -14.17
CA HIS A 71 10.87 -12.48 -13.81
C HIS A 71 9.81 -13.57 -13.70
N GLU A 72 8.74 -13.31 -12.94
CA GLU A 72 7.60 -14.23 -12.89
C GLU A 72 6.96 -14.41 -14.29
N SER A 73 6.28 -15.52 -14.49
CA SER A 73 5.46 -15.72 -15.68
C SER A 73 4.09 -15.10 -15.46
N VAL A 74 3.67 -14.26 -16.41
CA VAL A 74 2.40 -13.49 -16.33
C VAL A 74 1.43 -13.87 -17.46
N ASP A 75 1.75 -14.90 -18.25
CA ASP A 75 0.84 -15.42 -19.26
C ASP A 75 -0.45 -15.99 -18.64
N PRO A 76 -1.57 -16.07 -19.41
CA PRO A 76 -2.87 -16.50 -18.89
C PRO A 76 -2.87 -17.89 -18.22
N ALA A 77 -2.03 -18.83 -18.71
CA ALA A 77 -1.96 -20.18 -18.13
C ALA A 77 -1.33 -20.13 -16.72
N SER A 78 -0.19 -19.43 -16.59
CA SER A 78 0.47 -19.20 -15.29
C SER A 78 -0.44 -18.48 -14.30
N GLN A 79 -1.24 -17.50 -14.75
CA GLN A 79 -2.22 -16.81 -13.91
C GLN A 79 -3.32 -17.76 -13.42
N GLN A 80 -3.86 -18.63 -14.28
CA GLN A 80 -4.88 -19.61 -13.88
C GLN A 80 -4.33 -20.67 -12.92
N GLU A 81 -3.10 -21.12 -13.10
CA GLU A 81 -2.43 -22.00 -12.17
C GLU A 81 -2.30 -21.36 -10.78
N ARG A 82 -1.84 -20.10 -10.75
CA ARG A 82 -1.76 -19.31 -9.51
C ARG A 82 -3.12 -19.19 -8.80
N LEU A 83 -4.18 -18.85 -9.53
CA LEU A 83 -5.52 -18.72 -8.96
C LEU A 83 -6.05 -20.05 -8.42
N THR A 84 -5.73 -21.16 -9.08
CA THR A 84 -6.09 -22.50 -8.61
C THR A 84 -5.38 -22.84 -7.32
N TYR A 85 -4.09 -22.51 -7.23
CA TYR A 85 -3.28 -22.66 -6.03
C TYR A 85 -3.82 -21.82 -4.87
N VAL A 86 -4.10 -20.54 -5.10
CA VAL A 86 -4.65 -19.61 -4.09
C VAL A 86 -6.00 -20.10 -3.55
N ARG A 87 -6.91 -20.59 -4.43
CA ARG A 87 -8.17 -21.22 -3.97
C ARG A 87 -7.91 -22.47 -3.10
N GLY A 88 -6.84 -23.21 -3.42
CA GLY A 88 -6.40 -24.35 -2.61
C GLY A 88 -5.98 -23.95 -1.21
N LEU A 89 -5.19 -22.87 -1.09
CA LEU A 89 -4.76 -22.32 0.20
C LEU A 89 -5.94 -21.81 1.03
N LEU A 90 -6.90 -21.09 0.42
CA LEU A 90 -8.08 -20.61 1.13
C LEU A 90 -8.90 -21.76 1.71
N ARG A 91 -9.15 -22.82 0.93
CA ARG A 91 -9.86 -24.01 1.47
C ARG A 91 -9.13 -24.65 2.65
N GLN A 92 -7.81 -24.69 2.63
CA GLN A 92 -7.01 -25.22 3.74
C GLN A 92 -7.05 -24.30 4.95
N LEU A 93 -7.04 -22.99 4.74
CA LEU A 93 -7.19 -21.99 5.79
C LEU A 93 -8.58 -22.07 6.44
N ASP A 94 -9.64 -22.23 5.64
CA ASP A 94 -11.03 -22.42 6.12
C ASP A 94 -11.20 -23.67 6.98
N ALA A 95 -10.36 -24.68 6.79
CA ALA A 95 -10.37 -25.91 7.59
C ALA A 95 -9.64 -25.80 8.94
N ILE A 96 -9.10 -24.61 9.28
CA ILE A 96 -8.50 -24.34 10.59
C ILE A 96 -9.53 -23.60 11.44
N PRO A 97 -10.01 -24.19 12.57
CA PRO A 97 -10.95 -23.51 13.45
C PRO A 97 -10.31 -22.26 14.09
N LEU A 98 -10.93 -21.11 13.94
CA LEU A 98 -10.42 -19.84 14.49
C LEU A 98 -10.31 -19.87 16.01
N ASP A 99 -11.20 -20.59 16.71
CA ASP A 99 -11.20 -20.73 18.17
C ASP A 99 -9.99 -21.52 18.69
N ASP A 100 -9.38 -22.33 17.85
CA ASP A 100 -8.16 -23.07 18.16
C ASP A 100 -6.87 -22.27 17.87
N LEU A 101 -6.98 -21.04 17.34
CA LEU A 101 -5.82 -20.15 17.08
C LEU A 101 -5.55 -19.22 18.27
N SER A 102 -4.29 -18.92 18.51
CA SER A 102 -3.88 -17.83 19.42
C SER A 102 -4.41 -16.48 18.94
N ALA A 103 -4.41 -15.45 19.78
CA ALA A 103 -4.80 -14.10 19.38
C ALA A 103 -3.92 -13.57 18.23
N GLU A 104 -2.62 -13.85 18.29
CA GLU A 104 -1.66 -13.49 17.24
C GLU A 104 -1.91 -14.26 15.94
N ASP A 105 -2.12 -15.58 16.04
CA ASP A 105 -2.38 -16.41 14.86
C ASP A 105 -3.70 -16.05 14.19
N ARG A 106 -4.71 -15.59 14.92
CA ARG A 106 -5.95 -15.06 14.33
C ARG A 106 -5.69 -13.82 13.48
N ILE A 107 -4.84 -12.90 13.95
CA ILE A 107 -4.42 -11.73 13.18
C ILE A 107 -3.66 -12.17 11.92
N ASN A 108 -2.71 -13.10 12.07
CA ASN A 108 -1.94 -13.63 10.95
C ASN A 108 -2.84 -14.34 9.92
N ALA A 109 -3.83 -15.11 10.37
CA ALA A 109 -4.82 -15.76 9.51
C ALA A 109 -5.68 -14.75 8.75
N ALA A 110 -6.13 -13.67 9.40
CA ALA A 110 -6.92 -12.60 8.78
C ALA A 110 -6.13 -11.86 7.71
N VAL A 111 -4.87 -11.50 7.99
CA VAL A 111 -3.96 -10.86 7.02
C VAL A 111 -3.68 -11.78 5.84
N PHE A 112 -3.39 -13.06 6.10
CA PHE A 112 -3.11 -14.03 5.05
C PHE A 112 -4.33 -14.27 4.15
N ARG A 113 -5.52 -14.41 4.76
CA ARG A 113 -6.81 -14.52 4.05
C ARG A 113 -7.01 -13.34 3.11
N THR A 114 -6.88 -12.11 3.61
CA THR A 114 -7.09 -10.90 2.81
C THR A 114 -6.13 -10.83 1.63
N ASN A 115 -4.86 -11.20 1.81
CA ASN A 115 -3.89 -11.27 0.71
C ASN A 115 -4.32 -12.29 -0.38
N LEU A 116 -4.81 -13.45 0.02
CA LEU A 116 -5.30 -14.47 -0.92
C LEU A 116 -6.58 -14.00 -1.65
N GLU A 117 -7.49 -13.34 -0.94
CA GLU A 117 -8.72 -12.78 -1.51
C GLU A 117 -8.42 -11.66 -2.50
N HIS A 118 -7.45 -10.77 -2.22
CA HIS A 118 -6.97 -9.77 -3.16
C HIS A 118 -6.43 -10.39 -4.45
N ALA A 119 -5.65 -11.47 -4.34
CA ALA A 119 -5.19 -12.19 -5.51
C ALA A 119 -6.34 -12.79 -6.34
N LEU A 120 -7.40 -13.28 -5.69
CA LEU A 120 -8.60 -13.76 -6.39
C LEU A 120 -9.40 -12.64 -7.04
N ILE A 121 -9.52 -11.47 -6.40
CA ILE A 121 -10.13 -10.26 -7.00
C ILE A 121 -9.39 -9.87 -8.26
N ASP A 122 -8.07 -9.75 -8.20
CA ASP A 122 -7.25 -9.45 -9.38
C ASP A 122 -7.44 -10.47 -10.49
N GLY A 123 -7.55 -11.75 -10.13
CA GLY A 123 -7.82 -12.84 -11.06
C GLY A 123 -9.21 -12.81 -11.69
N GLN A 124 -10.25 -12.48 -10.91
CA GLN A 124 -11.63 -12.38 -11.38
C GLN A 124 -11.78 -11.38 -12.52
N PHE A 125 -11.12 -10.23 -12.40
CA PHE A 125 -11.20 -9.15 -13.39
C PHE A 125 -10.06 -9.21 -14.42
N ARG A 126 -9.16 -10.20 -14.32
CA ARG A 126 -7.98 -10.33 -15.18
C ARG A 126 -7.13 -9.06 -15.17
N GLN A 127 -6.79 -8.59 -13.95
CA GLN A 127 -6.03 -7.35 -13.74
C GLN A 127 -4.68 -7.35 -14.48
N TRP A 128 -4.11 -8.53 -14.78
CA TRP A 128 -2.91 -8.67 -15.60
C TRP A 128 -3.04 -8.13 -17.03
N GLU A 129 -4.27 -7.87 -17.52
CA GLU A 129 -4.52 -7.22 -18.81
C GLU A 129 -4.34 -5.69 -18.76
N MET A 130 -4.31 -5.11 -17.56
CA MET A 130 -4.06 -3.69 -17.30
C MET A 130 -2.97 -3.54 -16.23
N PRO A 131 -1.69 -3.95 -16.52
CA PRO A 131 -0.63 -4.09 -15.54
C PRO A 131 0.10 -2.78 -15.20
N PHE A 132 -0.55 -1.65 -15.39
CA PHE A 132 -0.01 -0.33 -15.05
C PHE A 132 -1.13 0.69 -14.83
N ASN A 133 -0.77 1.79 -14.19
CA ASN A 133 -1.58 2.99 -14.00
C ASN A 133 -0.68 4.25 -14.11
N SER A 134 -1.14 5.41 -13.70
CA SER A 134 -0.35 6.64 -13.75
C SER A 134 0.81 6.69 -12.74
N ASP A 135 0.81 5.82 -11.73
CA ASP A 135 1.79 5.82 -10.65
C ASP A 135 2.80 4.67 -10.76
N SER A 136 2.36 3.51 -11.25
CA SER A 136 3.17 2.30 -11.31
C SER A 136 3.02 1.56 -12.63
N SER A 137 4.05 0.83 -13.01
CA SER A 137 4.07 0.01 -14.21
C SER A 137 5.01 -1.19 -14.07
N PHE A 138 4.77 -2.25 -14.85
CA PHE A 138 5.60 -3.46 -14.83
C PHE A 138 7.02 -3.24 -15.37
N TRP A 139 7.28 -2.15 -16.07
CA TRP A 139 8.57 -1.83 -16.70
C TRP A 139 9.45 -0.88 -15.89
N THR A 140 8.93 -0.29 -14.81
CA THR A 140 9.71 0.56 -13.90
C THR A 140 10.36 -0.26 -12.77
N TYR A 141 11.45 0.24 -12.19
CA TYR A 141 12.18 -0.36 -11.07
C TYR A 141 12.87 -1.72 -11.37
N LEU A 142 12.84 -2.21 -12.61
CA LEU A 142 13.56 -3.43 -12.99
C LEU A 142 15.09 -3.25 -12.94
N ASP A 143 15.56 -2.01 -13.04
CA ASP A 143 16.95 -1.57 -12.92
C ASP A 143 17.46 -1.47 -11.47
N GLN A 144 16.59 -1.74 -10.48
CA GLN A 144 16.90 -1.65 -9.05
C GLN A 144 17.02 -3.05 -8.43
N PRO A 145 18.18 -3.73 -8.56
CA PRO A 145 18.34 -5.10 -8.06
C PRO A 145 18.46 -5.19 -6.53
N GLY A 146 18.50 -4.06 -5.83
CA GLY A 146 18.90 -3.99 -4.44
C GLY A 146 20.43 -4.02 -4.25
N SER A 147 20.90 -4.30 -3.04
CA SER A 147 22.33 -4.38 -2.75
C SER A 147 22.92 -5.69 -3.26
N LEU A 148 23.76 -5.62 -4.28
CA LEU A 148 24.51 -6.79 -4.80
C LEU A 148 25.88 -6.86 -4.13
N ARG A 149 26.18 -7.98 -3.48
CA ARG A 149 27.41 -8.19 -2.66
C ARG A 149 28.33 -9.28 -3.19
N THR A 150 27.78 -10.24 -3.96
CA THR A 150 28.47 -11.42 -4.44
C THR A 150 28.40 -11.55 -5.95
N ALA A 151 29.38 -12.24 -6.55
CA ALA A 151 29.35 -12.53 -7.99
C ALA A 151 28.12 -13.35 -8.41
N GLU A 152 27.55 -14.17 -7.53
CA GLU A 152 26.33 -14.91 -7.77
C GLU A 152 25.13 -13.97 -7.95
N GLU A 153 24.99 -12.97 -7.08
CA GLU A 153 23.90 -11.96 -7.18
C GLU A 153 24.01 -11.13 -8.46
N TYR A 154 25.21 -10.76 -8.88
CA TYR A 154 25.44 -10.09 -10.16
C TYR A 154 25.04 -10.96 -11.35
N ARG A 155 25.41 -12.27 -11.36
CA ARG A 155 25.01 -13.21 -12.42
C ARG A 155 23.49 -13.40 -12.44
N ALA A 156 22.86 -13.49 -11.28
CA ALA A 156 21.41 -13.59 -11.17
C ALA A 156 20.72 -12.34 -11.73
N TYR A 157 21.24 -11.15 -11.45
CA TYR A 157 20.74 -9.91 -12.02
C TYR A 157 20.88 -9.88 -13.56
N ILE A 158 22.04 -10.30 -14.09
CA ILE A 158 22.25 -10.45 -15.54
C ILE A 158 21.26 -11.46 -16.13
N ALA A 159 20.97 -12.57 -15.45
CA ALA A 159 20.00 -13.56 -15.91
C ALA A 159 18.58 -12.96 -15.97
N ARG A 160 18.17 -12.15 -15.00
CA ARG A 160 16.89 -11.41 -15.02
C ARG A 160 16.84 -10.41 -16.17
N MET A 161 17.91 -9.64 -16.40
CA MET A 161 17.97 -8.74 -17.56
C MET A 161 17.81 -9.50 -18.90
N ARG A 162 18.39 -10.69 -19.00
CA ARG A 162 18.27 -11.56 -20.20
C ARG A 162 16.83 -12.06 -20.36
N ASP A 163 16.06 -12.20 -19.29
CA ASP A 163 14.66 -12.65 -19.30
C ASP A 163 13.65 -11.51 -19.60
N THR A 164 14.08 -10.26 -19.59
CA THR A 164 13.21 -9.08 -19.82
C THR A 164 12.38 -9.17 -21.10
N PRO A 165 12.90 -9.62 -22.27
CA PRO A 165 12.08 -9.75 -23.48
C PRO A 165 10.88 -10.69 -23.30
N ARG A 166 11.08 -11.89 -22.72
CA ARG A 166 9.98 -12.84 -22.46
C ARG A 166 8.92 -12.22 -21.55
N TYR A 167 9.35 -11.57 -20.48
CA TYR A 167 8.46 -10.91 -19.52
C TYR A 167 7.63 -9.80 -20.18
N PHE A 168 8.27 -8.97 -21.01
CA PHE A 168 7.57 -7.92 -21.75
C PHE A 168 6.60 -8.50 -22.79
N ASP A 169 7.01 -9.52 -23.56
CA ASP A 169 6.15 -10.15 -24.56
C ASP A 169 4.85 -10.70 -23.93
N GLN A 170 4.94 -11.31 -22.74
CA GLN A 170 3.76 -11.78 -22.02
C GLN A 170 2.84 -10.63 -21.58
N HIS A 171 3.40 -9.53 -21.05
CA HIS A 171 2.61 -8.35 -20.73
C HIS A 171 1.95 -7.71 -21.95
N LEU A 172 2.68 -7.58 -23.06
CA LEU A 172 2.14 -7.03 -24.29
C LEU A 172 0.99 -7.89 -24.86
N ALA A 173 1.11 -9.22 -24.77
CA ALA A 173 0.02 -10.12 -25.14
C ALA A 173 -1.21 -9.90 -24.25
N ASN A 174 -1.05 -9.88 -22.94
CA ASN A 174 -2.12 -9.62 -22.00
C ASN A 174 -2.79 -8.24 -22.24
N MET A 175 -2.00 -7.20 -22.47
CA MET A 175 -2.52 -5.86 -22.76
C MET A 175 -3.31 -5.79 -24.08
N ARG A 176 -2.94 -6.58 -25.10
CA ARG A 176 -3.73 -6.73 -26.34
C ARG A 176 -5.08 -7.36 -26.08
N ASP A 177 -5.13 -8.37 -25.21
CA ASP A 177 -6.38 -9.02 -24.78
C ASP A 177 -7.25 -8.02 -24.00
N GLY A 178 -6.67 -7.23 -23.12
CA GLY A 178 -7.35 -6.13 -22.42
C GLY A 178 -7.94 -5.09 -23.37
N LEU A 179 -7.15 -4.63 -24.34
CA LEU A 179 -7.63 -3.69 -25.37
C LEU A 179 -8.78 -4.29 -26.20
N ALA A 180 -8.72 -5.58 -26.52
CA ALA A 180 -9.75 -6.24 -27.33
C ALA A 180 -11.11 -6.29 -26.61
N ARG A 181 -11.12 -6.38 -25.29
CA ARG A 181 -12.36 -6.38 -24.48
C ARG A 181 -12.71 -5.03 -23.85
N GLY A 182 -11.92 -3.96 -24.09
CA GLY A 182 -12.18 -2.62 -23.52
C GLY A 182 -11.70 -2.45 -22.08
N PHE A 183 -10.82 -3.32 -21.60
CA PHE A 183 -10.20 -3.24 -20.27
C PHE A 183 -8.81 -2.62 -20.38
N SER A 184 -8.74 -1.31 -20.32
CA SER A 184 -7.50 -0.53 -20.45
C SER A 184 -7.52 0.70 -19.57
N VAL A 185 -6.36 1.28 -19.33
CA VAL A 185 -6.22 2.61 -18.74
C VAL A 185 -6.88 3.66 -19.67
N PRO A 186 -7.54 4.70 -19.16
CA PRO A 186 -8.12 5.75 -20.00
C PRO A 186 -7.06 6.51 -20.77
N ARG A 187 -7.32 6.78 -22.08
CA ARG A 187 -6.36 7.42 -22.98
C ARG A 187 -5.81 8.74 -22.47
N VAL A 188 -6.65 9.55 -21.84
CA VAL A 188 -6.28 10.88 -21.34
C VAL A 188 -5.14 10.85 -20.31
N THR A 189 -4.97 9.73 -19.60
CA THR A 189 -3.91 9.58 -18.59
C THR A 189 -2.62 8.98 -19.15
N LEU A 190 -2.54 8.73 -20.45
CA LEU A 190 -1.40 8.09 -21.11
C LEU A 190 -0.42 9.07 -21.75
N GLU A 191 -0.85 10.31 -21.99
CA GLU A 191 -0.05 11.32 -22.67
C GLU A 191 1.18 11.70 -21.84
N GLY A 192 2.35 11.74 -22.47
CA GLY A 192 3.63 12.04 -21.83
C GLY A 192 4.25 10.88 -21.02
N ARG A 193 3.55 9.75 -20.89
CA ARG A 193 4.05 8.60 -20.10
C ARG A 193 5.12 7.78 -20.81
N GLU A 194 5.25 7.92 -22.11
CA GLU A 194 6.32 7.31 -22.92
C GLU A 194 7.73 7.68 -22.39
N ALA A 195 7.87 8.80 -21.69
CA ALA A 195 9.12 9.20 -21.06
C ALA A 195 9.65 8.15 -20.07
N SER A 196 8.77 7.47 -19.34
CA SER A 196 9.13 6.39 -18.41
C SER A 196 9.68 5.14 -19.13
N ILE A 197 9.45 5.00 -20.42
CA ILE A 197 9.96 3.91 -21.27
C ILE A 197 11.24 4.36 -21.97
N THR A 198 11.26 5.57 -22.57
CA THR A 198 12.39 6.08 -23.35
C THR A 198 13.65 6.26 -22.53
N ASN A 199 13.54 6.51 -21.22
CA ASN A 199 14.68 6.61 -20.29
C ASN A 199 15.57 5.35 -20.27
N PHE A 200 15.03 4.18 -20.65
CA PHE A 200 15.78 2.92 -20.76
C PHE A 200 16.28 2.60 -22.17
N ILE A 201 16.07 3.50 -23.13
CA ILE A 201 16.56 3.37 -24.52
C ILE A 201 17.75 4.29 -24.69
N THR A 202 18.94 3.78 -24.43
CA THR A 202 20.20 4.54 -24.47
C THR A 202 21.07 4.12 -25.63
N ASP A 203 22.02 4.99 -26.02
CA ASP A 203 22.97 4.72 -27.11
C ASP A 203 24.03 3.68 -26.72
N THR A 204 24.38 3.60 -25.43
CA THR A 204 25.36 2.66 -24.89
C THR A 204 24.81 1.97 -23.65
N ALA A 205 25.27 0.75 -23.39
CA ALA A 205 24.91 0.01 -22.20
C ALA A 205 25.34 0.73 -20.92
N GLU A 206 26.50 1.37 -20.91
CA GLU A 206 27.07 2.08 -19.75
C GLU A 206 26.26 3.31 -19.36
N ALA A 207 25.54 3.92 -20.32
CA ALA A 207 24.62 5.03 -20.06
C ALA A 207 23.28 4.54 -19.47
N ASN A 208 22.94 3.26 -19.66
CA ASN A 208 21.68 2.69 -19.22
C ASN A 208 21.62 2.55 -17.69
N ALA A 209 20.42 2.77 -17.11
CA ALA A 209 20.20 2.64 -15.67
C ALA A 209 20.48 1.23 -15.15
N PHE A 210 20.20 0.18 -15.93
CA PHE A 210 20.52 -1.20 -15.58
C PHE A 210 22.00 -1.46 -15.36
N TYR A 211 22.89 -0.64 -15.93
CA TYR A 211 24.34 -0.76 -15.72
C TYR A 211 24.81 -0.13 -14.41
N ALA A 212 23.99 0.63 -13.72
CA ALA A 212 24.38 1.39 -12.53
C ALA A 212 25.06 0.51 -11.45
N ALA A 213 24.50 -0.69 -11.18
CA ALA A 213 25.04 -1.64 -10.21
C ALA A 213 26.47 -2.11 -10.53
N PHE A 214 26.88 -2.06 -11.80
CA PHE A 214 28.20 -2.53 -12.27
C PHE A 214 29.27 -1.44 -12.24
N ARG A 215 28.92 -0.16 -12.02
CA ARG A 215 29.89 0.96 -11.97
C ARG A 215 30.82 0.82 -10.77
N GLN A 216 30.26 0.48 -9.61
CA GLN A 216 31.01 0.29 -8.37
C GLN A 216 30.64 -1.07 -7.77
N MET A 217 31.44 -2.08 -8.08
CA MET A 217 31.26 -3.43 -7.56
C MET A 217 32.09 -3.64 -6.27
N PRO A 218 31.65 -4.51 -5.34
CA PRO A 218 32.37 -4.82 -4.13
C PRO A 218 33.80 -5.32 -4.39
N THR A 219 34.78 -4.84 -3.63
CA THR A 219 36.19 -5.27 -3.73
C THR A 219 36.41 -6.72 -3.33
N THR A 220 35.44 -7.36 -2.69
CA THR A 220 35.42 -8.79 -2.40
C THR A 220 35.30 -9.66 -3.64
N ILE A 221 34.83 -9.09 -4.76
CA ILE A 221 34.77 -9.77 -6.06
C ILE A 221 36.09 -9.52 -6.79
N PRO A 222 36.82 -10.56 -7.24
CA PRO A 222 38.10 -10.41 -7.94
C PRO A 222 37.98 -9.51 -9.18
N ALA A 223 39.00 -8.69 -9.46
CA ALA A 223 38.95 -7.70 -10.57
C ALA A 223 38.70 -8.35 -11.94
N GLU A 224 39.23 -9.53 -12.21
CA GLU A 224 39.00 -10.29 -13.44
C GLU A 224 37.50 -10.68 -13.58
N GLU A 225 36.87 -11.11 -12.46
CA GLU A 225 35.47 -11.47 -12.44
C GLU A 225 34.58 -10.22 -12.59
N GLN A 226 34.94 -9.11 -11.95
CA GLN A 226 34.24 -7.83 -12.17
C GLN A 226 34.29 -7.41 -13.64
N ALA A 227 35.44 -7.60 -14.32
CA ALA A 227 35.57 -7.27 -15.75
C ALA A 227 34.66 -8.16 -16.61
N ARG A 228 34.59 -9.47 -16.32
CA ARG A 228 33.67 -10.41 -17.01
C ARG A 228 32.22 -10.02 -16.81
N LEU A 229 31.81 -9.76 -15.57
CA LEU A 229 30.44 -9.37 -15.24
C LEU A 229 30.02 -8.06 -15.92
N ARG A 230 30.93 -7.06 -15.98
CA ARG A 230 30.67 -5.81 -16.74
C ARG A 230 30.48 -6.07 -18.23
N ALA A 231 31.35 -6.89 -18.83
CA ALA A 231 31.24 -7.22 -20.25
C ALA A 231 29.93 -7.97 -20.57
N GLU A 232 29.56 -8.94 -19.72
CA GLU A 232 28.32 -9.69 -19.86
C GLU A 232 27.09 -8.78 -19.66
N ALA A 233 27.11 -7.89 -18.66
CA ALA A 233 26.04 -6.93 -18.44
C ALA A 233 25.85 -6.00 -19.64
N SER A 234 26.96 -5.42 -20.18
CA SER A 234 26.89 -4.57 -21.37
C SER A 234 26.29 -5.32 -22.57
N ALA A 235 26.70 -6.58 -22.79
CA ALA A 235 26.15 -7.40 -23.88
C ALA A 235 24.64 -7.61 -23.70
N VAL A 236 24.19 -8.02 -22.50
CA VAL A 236 22.78 -8.31 -22.22
C VAL A 236 21.91 -7.04 -22.28
N ILE A 237 22.42 -5.90 -21.81
CA ILE A 237 21.69 -4.62 -21.91
C ILE A 237 21.46 -4.27 -23.38
N ASN A 238 22.47 -4.40 -24.24
CA ASN A 238 22.35 -4.10 -25.66
C ASN A 238 21.49 -5.13 -26.43
N GLU A 239 21.55 -6.40 -26.07
CA GLU A 239 20.93 -7.50 -26.83
C GLU A 239 19.52 -7.84 -26.35
N ALA A 240 19.19 -7.57 -25.08
CA ALA A 240 17.91 -7.93 -24.47
C ALA A 240 17.15 -6.72 -23.93
N VAL A 241 17.75 -5.93 -23.02
CA VAL A 241 17.03 -4.86 -22.31
C VAL A 241 16.60 -3.74 -23.28
N ILE A 242 17.54 -3.10 -23.98
CA ILE A 242 17.24 -2.00 -24.89
C ILE A 242 16.25 -2.42 -26.00
N PRO A 243 16.39 -3.57 -26.66
CA PRO A 243 15.40 -4.05 -27.63
C PRO A 243 14.01 -4.27 -27.03
N ALA A 244 13.90 -4.82 -25.80
CA ALA A 244 12.62 -5.03 -25.14
C ALA A 244 11.91 -3.69 -24.87
N TYR A 245 12.62 -2.67 -24.38
CA TYR A 245 12.05 -1.33 -24.19
C TYR A 245 11.67 -0.65 -25.52
N LYS A 246 12.43 -0.85 -26.59
CA LYS A 246 12.04 -0.38 -27.94
C LYS A 246 10.75 -1.04 -28.42
N THR A 247 10.60 -2.34 -28.20
CA THR A 247 9.36 -3.08 -28.52
C THR A 247 8.18 -2.57 -27.70
N LEU A 248 8.37 -2.36 -26.40
CA LEU A 248 7.36 -1.79 -25.52
C LEU A 248 6.95 -0.38 -25.99
N LEU A 249 7.91 0.49 -26.30
CA LEU A 249 7.62 1.85 -26.78
C LEU A 249 6.82 1.83 -28.08
N ALA A 250 7.21 0.99 -29.04
CA ALA A 250 6.49 0.86 -30.29
C ALA A 250 5.05 0.36 -30.08
N PHE A 251 4.84 -0.62 -29.23
CA PHE A 251 3.52 -1.09 -28.83
C PHE A 251 2.71 0.01 -28.15
N TYR A 252 3.31 0.71 -27.19
CA TYR A 252 2.66 1.77 -26.41
C TYR A 252 2.11 2.88 -27.32
N LEU A 253 2.96 3.40 -28.22
CA LEU A 253 2.61 4.52 -29.09
C LEU A 253 1.69 4.11 -30.26
N ASN A 254 1.90 2.94 -30.87
CA ASN A 254 1.24 2.56 -32.12
C ASN A 254 0.02 1.65 -31.92
N GLU A 255 -0.07 0.94 -30.77
CA GLU A 255 -1.18 0.01 -30.52
C GLU A 255 -1.99 0.40 -29.29
N TYR A 256 -1.33 0.60 -28.11
CA TYR A 256 -2.04 0.76 -26.86
C TYR A 256 -2.71 2.12 -26.73
N GLN A 257 -1.95 3.21 -26.81
CA GLN A 257 -2.47 4.56 -26.65
C GLN A 257 -3.59 4.91 -27.65
N PRO A 258 -3.48 4.61 -28.98
CA PRO A 258 -4.56 4.90 -29.92
C PRO A 258 -5.84 4.09 -29.68
N ARG A 259 -5.74 2.88 -29.12
CA ARG A 259 -6.85 1.96 -28.91
C ARG A 259 -7.39 1.97 -27.46
N ALA A 260 -6.69 2.64 -26.54
CA ALA A 260 -7.13 2.76 -25.16
C ALA A 260 -8.49 3.45 -25.08
N ARG A 261 -9.30 3.05 -24.10
CA ARG A 261 -10.65 3.60 -23.88
C ARG A 261 -10.60 5.11 -23.68
N THR A 262 -11.64 5.80 -24.16
CA THR A 262 -11.84 7.25 -23.92
C THR A 262 -12.74 7.53 -22.72
N ALA A 263 -13.60 6.58 -22.34
CA ALA A 263 -14.39 6.66 -21.13
C ALA A 263 -13.50 6.66 -19.89
N LEU A 264 -13.79 7.53 -18.93
CA LEU A 264 -13.00 7.69 -17.70
C LEU A 264 -13.43 6.67 -16.64
N ALA A 265 -14.74 6.48 -16.52
CA ALA A 265 -15.34 5.74 -15.42
C ALA A 265 -15.00 4.25 -15.45
N ALA A 266 -14.72 3.69 -14.29
CA ALA A 266 -14.56 2.24 -14.15
C ALA A 266 -15.85 1.49 -14.49
N ARG A 267 -17.02 2.05 -14.18
CA ARG A 267 -18.34 1.47 -14.51
C ARG A 267 -18.55 1.20 -15.99
N ASP A 268 -17.81 1.90 -16.87
CA ASP A 268 -17.92 1.76 -18.32
C ASP A 268 -17.03 0.63 -18.88
N MET A 269 -16.25 -0.04 -18.03
CA MET A 269 -15.48 -1.23 -18.38
C MET A 269 -16.35 -2.50 -18.31
N PRO A 270 -15.90 -3.62 -18.89
CA PRO A 270 -16.55 -4.92 -18.69
C PRO A 270 -16.64 -5.24 -17.19
N ASP A 271 -17.85 -5.59 -16.72
CA ASP A 271 -18.17 -5.79 -15.30
C ASP A 271 -17.78 -4.60 -14.40
N GLY A 272 -17.78 -3.39 -14.94
CA GLY A 272 -17.09 -2.22 -14.40
C GLY A 272 -17.59 -1.75 -13.04
N VAL A 273 -18.89 -1.89 -12.73
CA VAL A 273 -19.42 -1.57 -11.38
C VAL A 273 -18.86 -2.55 -10.37
N ALA A 274 -18.94 -3.86 -10.63
CA ALA A 274 -18.41 -4.90 -9.76
C ALA A 274 -16.87 -4.80 -9.63
N TYR A 275 -16.19 -4.43 -10.72
CA TYR A 275 -14.76 -4.13 -10.68
C TYR A 275 -14.46 -2.97 -9.73
N TYR A 276 -15.15 -1.84 -9.86
CA TYR A 276 -14.93 -0.69 -8.97
C TYR A 276 -15.19 -1.03 -7.49
N GLU A 277 -16.31 -1.68 -7.19
CA GLU A 277 -16.64 -2.13 -5.83
C GLU A 277 -15.55 -3.06 -5.26
N SER A 278 -14.99 -3.93 -6.10
CA SER A 278 -13.89 -4.79 -5.69
C SER A 278 -12.60 -4.02 -5.39
N GLN A 279 -12.31 -2.95 -6.16
CA GLN A 279 -11.17 -2.07 -5.90
C GLN A 279 -11.38 -1.25 -4.62
N VAL A 280 -12.59 -0.74 -4.36
CA VAL A 280 -12.94 -0.10 -3.09
C VAL A 280 -12.60 -1.05 -1.93
N ARG A 281 -13.12 -2.28 -1.95
CA ARG A 281 -12.86 -3.29 -0.91
C ARG A 281 -11.37 -3.61 -0.79
N LYS A 282 -10.68 -3.78 -1.91
CA LYS A 282 -9.25 -4.12 -1.94
C LYS A 282 -8.39 -3.05 -1.26
N TYR A 283 -8.64 -1.77 -1.56
CA TYR A 283 -7.80 -0.69 -1.04
C TYR A 283 -8.20 -0.21 0.35
N THR A 284 -9.49 -0.25 0.68
CA THR A 284 -9.96 0.19 2.00
C THR A 284 -10.06 -0.95 3.01
N THR A 285 -10.24 -2.19 2.55
CA THR A 285 -10.56 -3.36 3.38
C THR A 285 -11.84 -3.18 4.22
N LEU A 286 -12.76 -2.31 3.76
CA LEU A 286 -14.04 -2.03 4.38
C LEU A 286 -15.20 -2.45 3.46
N GLU A 287 -16.32 -2.81 4.06
CA GLU A 287 -17.55 -3.14 3.36
C GLU A 287 -18.45 -1.88 3.24
N LEU A 288 -17.98 -0.91 2.43
CA LEU A 288 -18.72 0.33 2.15
C LEU A 288 -19.05 0.41 0.67
N SER A 289 -20.27 0.84 0.37
CA SER A 289 -20.67 1.17 -1.01
C SER A 289 -20.04 2.48 -1.47
N GLY A 290 -19.86 2.64 -2.77
CA GLY A 290 -19.37 3.91 -3.32
C GLY A 290 -20.28 5.10 -3.00
N GLU A 291 -21.60 4.90 -2.82
CA GLU A 291 -22.51 5.98 -2.40
C GLU A 291 -22.26 6.40 -0.95
N GLU A 292 -22.12 5.45 -0.03
CA GLU A 292 -21.78 5.76 1.38
C GLU A 292 -20.46 6.53 1.46
N ILE A 293 -19.44 6.09 0.71
CA ILE A 293 -18.15 6.77 0.64
C ILE A 293 -18.28 8.19 0.10
N HIS A 294 -19.10 8.39 -0.94
CA HIS A 294 -19.36 9.72 -1.50
C HIS A 294 -19.96 10.66 -0.46
N GLN A 295 -20.98 10.18 0.30
CA GLN A 295 -21.62 10.97 1.35
C GLN A 295 -20.67 11.27 2.53
N ILE A 296 -19.83 10.31 2.94
CA ILE A 296 -18.76 10.55 3.91
C ILE A 296 -17.83 11.65 3.38
N GLY A 297 -17.43 11.58 2.12
CA GLY A 297 -16.57 12.58 1.48
C GLY A 297 -17.19 13.99 1.51
N LEU A 298 -18.45 14.13 1.12
CA LEU A 298 -19.16 15.42 1.15
C LEU A 298 -19.24 15.99 2.57
N SER A 299 -19.52 15.16 3.56
CA SER A 299 -19.56 15.57 4.97
C SER A 299 -18.21 16.06 5.48
N GLU A 300 -17.12 15.32 5.18
CA GLU A 300 -15.77 15.69 5.57
C GLU A 300 -15.28 16.96 4.87
N VAL A 301 -15.57 17.11 3.58
CA VAL A 301 -15.28 18.35 2.83
C VAL A 301 -15.95 19.56 3.49
N ALA A 302 -17.23 19.44 3.85
CA ALA A 302 -17.94 20.52 4.52
C ALA A 302 -17.35 20.86 5.90
N ARG A 303 -17.00 19.85 6.71
CA ARG A 303 -16.35 20.02 8.01
C ARG A 303 -15.00 20.72 7.89
N ILE A 304 -14.13 20.21 7.03
CA ILE A 304 -12.78 20.75 6.85
C ILE A 304 -12.84 22.17 6.29
N GLN A 305 -13.75 22.44 5.35
CA GLN A 305 -13.92 23.79 4.81
C GLN A 305 -14.31 24.82 5.89
N ALA A 306 -15.12 24.42 6.87
CA ALA A 306 -15.43 25.28 8.00
C ALA A 306 -14.18 25.59 8.83
N GLU A 307 -13.33 24.58 9.12
CA GLU A 307 -12.06 24.77 9.83
C GLU A 307 -11.07 25.63 9.03
N MET A 308 -11.00 25.46 7.71
CA MET A 308 -10.16 26.30 6.83
C MET A 308 -10.58 27.76 6.86
N ARG A 309 -11.89 28.05 6.83
CA ARG A 309 -12.40 29.42 6.96
C ARG A 309 -12.07 30.04 8.31
N GLN A 310 -12.15 29.25 9.40
CA GLN A 310 -11.73 29.73 10.71
C GLN A 310 -10.22 30.02 10.73
N THR A 311 -9.40 29.14 10.18
CA THR A 311 -7.94 29.32 10.10
C THR A 311 -7.55 30.53 9.25
N MET A 312 -8.29 30.81 8.17
CA MET A 312 -8.14 32.04 7.37
C MET A 312 -8.43 33.29 8.23
N ALA A 313 -9.49 33.25 9.05
CA ALA A 313 -9.80 34.36 9.96
C ALA A 313 -8.70 34.53 11.04
N ASP A 314 -8.17 33.42 11.59
CA ASP A 314 -7.07 33.42 12.55
C ASP A 314 -5.76 33.99 11.95
N ALA A 315 -5.56 33.84 10.63
CA ALA A 315 -4.48 34.50 9.90
C ALA A 315 -4.68 36.00 9.69
N GLY A 316 -5.85 36.54 10.04
CA GLY A 316 -6.19 37.96 9.87
C GLY A 316 -6.42 38.37 8.41
N PHE A 317 -6.62 37.41 7.49
CA PHE A 317 -6.82 37.71 6.08
C PHE A 317 -8.18 38.33 5.83
N GLN A 318 -8.18 39.47 5.10
CA GLN A 318 -9.40 40.19 4.74
C GLN A 318 -9.69 39.96 3.25
N GLY A 319 -10.66 39.11 2.96
CA GLY A 319 -11.05 38.76 1.59
C GLY A 319 -11.90 37.49 1.55
N SER A 320 -12.24 37.07 0.34
CA SER A 320 -12.94 35.80 0.09
C SER A 320 -11.99 34.60 0.28
N PHE A 321 -12.58 33.41 0.38
CA PHE A 321 -11.81 32.16 0.45
C PHE A 321 -10.97 31.94 -0.81
N ASP A 322 -11.51 32.27 -1.99
CA ASP A 322 -10.80 32.14 -3.27
C ASP A 322 -9.60 33.11 -3.35
N GLU A 323 -9.74 34.33 -2.86
CA GLU A 323 -8.64 35.29 -2.76
C GLU A 323 -7.58 34.79 -1.77
N PHE A 324 -7.97 34.13 -0.69
CA PHE A 324 -7.01 33.52 0.24
C PHE A 324 -6.25 32.35 -0.40
N LEU A 325 -6.93 31.46 -1.11
CA LEU A 325 -6.27 30.38 -1.86
C LEU A 325 -5.31 30.95 -2.93
N HIS A 326 -5.72 32.03 -3.61
CA HIS A 326 -4.85 32.71 -4.58
C HIS A 326 -3.60 33.31 -3.90
N PHE A 327 -3.79 34.00 -2.77
CA PHE A 327 -2.67 34.54 -1.97
C PHE A 327 -1.70 33.44 -1.56
N LEU A 328 -2.19 32.31 -1.03
CA LEU A 328 -1.33 31.19 -0.63
C LEU A 328 -0.53 30.60 -1.81
N ARG A 329 -1.12 30.56 -3.00
CA ARG A 329 -0.49 30.02 -4.21
C ARG A 329 0.52 30.97 -4.86
N THR A 330 0.47 32.27 -4.58
CA THR A 330 1.22 33.26 -5.36
C THR A 330 2.17 34.12 -4.54
N ASP A 331 1.99 34.24 -3.23
CA ASP A 331 2.87 35.07 -2.41
C ASP A 331 4.22 34.40 -2.19
N PRO A 332 5.35 35.06 -2.58
CA PRO A 332 6.69 34.49 -2.50
C PRO A 332 7.14 34.07 -1.09
N GLN A 333 6.50 34.60 -0.03
CA GLN A 333 6.85 34.25 1.35
C GLN A 333 6.66 32.76 1.66
N PHE A 334 5.82 32.08 0.89
CA PHE A 334 5.45 30.67 1.10
C PHE A 334 6.32 29.69 0.35
N TYR A 335 7.32 30.14 -0.39
CA TYR A 335 8.12 29.29 -1.27
C TYR A 335 9.60 29.33 -0.94
N ALA A 336 10.23 28.17 -0.94
CA ALA A 336 11.68 28.07 -0.84
C ALA A 336 12.37 28.67 -2.07
N LYS A 337 13.52 29.31 -1.87
CA LYS A 337 14.32 29.89 -2.95
C LYS A 337 15.31 28.87 -3.54
N THR A 338 15.65 27.85 -2.78
CA THR A 338 16.57 26.78 -3.19
C THR A 338 16.05 25.44 -2.72
N PRO A 339 16.43 24.32 -3.39
CA PRO A 339 16.18 22.96 -2.91
C PRO A 339 16.65 22.74 -1.47
N ASP A 340 17.83 23.25 -1.12
CA ASP A 340 18.39 23.12 0.23
C ASP A 340 17.53 23.80 1.29
N GLU A 341 16.92 24.93 0.99
CA GLU A 341 16.01 25.63 1.92
C GLU A 341 14.79 24.76 2.22
N LEU A 342 14.17 24.12 1.22
CA LEU A 342 13.07 23.18 1.42
C LEU A 342 13.51 22.00 2.27
N MET A 343 14.66 21.41 1.97
CA MET A 343 15.23 20.29 2.73
C MET A 343 15.52 20.66 4.19
N MET A 344 16.06 21.87 4.44
CA MET A 344 16.30 22.37 5.80
C MET A 344 15.00 22.50 6.60
N VAL A 345 13.92 23.01 5.99
CA VAL A 345 12.61 23.11 6.65
C VAL A 345 12.09 21.73 7.02
N SER A 346 12.14 20.77 6.11
CA SER A 346 11.71 19.40 6.35
C SER A 346 12.50 18.73 7.48
N ALA A 347 13.84 18.82 7.43
CA ALA A 347 14.72 18.26 8.46
C ALA A 347 14.44 18.88 9.84
N TRP A 348 14.21 20.20 9.89
CA TRP A 348 13.90 20.90 11.13
C TRP A 348 12.52 20.49 11.70
N VAL A 349 11.51 20.32 10.85
CA VAL A 349 10.19 19.80 11.26
C VAL A 349 10.31 18.40 11.85
N ALA A 350 11.02 17.51 11.14
CA ALA A 350 11.25 16.14 11.62
C ALA A 350 11.94 16.13 12.98
N LYS A 351 12.94 17.02 13.18
CA LYS A 351 13.64 17.09 14.46
C LYS A 351 12.79 17.67 15.60
N ARG A 352 11.86 18.58 15.29
CA ARG A 352 10.87 19.04 16.27
C ARG A 352 9.88 17.92 16.65
N ALA A 353 9.42 17.15 15.66
CA ALA A 353 8.55 16.01 15.88
C ALA A 353 9.23 14.97 16.79
N ASP A 354 10.51 14.65 16.59
CA ASP A 354 11.29 13.75 17.45
C ASP A 354 11.19 14.14 18.94
N GLY A 355 11.19 15.43 19.24
CA GLY A 355 11.07 15.92 20.62
C GLY A 355 9.67 15.81 21.23
N GLN A 356 8.65 15.48 20.43
CA GLN A 356 7.26 15.41 20.87
C GLN A 356 6.66 14.00 20.76
N ILE A 357 7.15 13.17 19.86
CA ILE A 357 6.60 11.83 19.56
C ILE A 357 6.44 11.00 20.83
N GLY A 358 7.42 10.98 21.73
CA GLY A 358 7.38 10.21 22.98
C GLY A 358 6.27 10.59 23.96
N LYS A 359 5.54 11.70 23.72
CA LYS A 359 4.35 12.06 24.49
C LYS A 359 3.09 11.32 24.03
N LEU A 360 3.10 10.87 22.79
CA LEU A 360 1.96 10.25 22.12
C LEU A 360 2.21 8.78 21.77
N ILE A 361 3.47 8.37 21.56
CA ILE A 361 3.87 7.02 21.16
C ILE A 361 4.95 6.55 22.13
N GLY A 362 4.77 5.39 22.75
CA GLY A 362 5.71 4.81 23.71
C GLY A 362 6.84 4.05 23.04
N ALA A 363 6.53 3.29 21.96
CA ALA A 363 7.51 2.51 21.22
C ALA A 363 8.20 3.38 20.15
N LEU A 364 9.52 3.53 20.26
CA LEU A 364 10.32 4.30 19.29
C LEU A 364 11.25 3.35 18.53
N PRO A 365 11.32 3.45 17.17
CA PRO A 365 12.18 2.59 16.39
C PRO A 365 13.66 2.89 16.66
N ARG A 366 14.49 1.84 16.67
CA ARG A 366 15.95 1.96 16.75
C ARG A 366 16.54 2.38 15.42
N ARG A 367 15.94 1.92 14.31
CA ARG A 367 16.36 2.30 12.96
C ARG A 367 16.08 3.78 12.72
N ARG A 368 17.05 4.46 12.09
CA ARG A 368 16.95 5.86 11.69
C ARG A 368 16.77 5.96 10.19
N PHE A 369 16.07 6.98 9.74
CA PHE A 369 15.97 7.36 8.33
C PHE A 369 16.76 8.65 8.07
N THR A 370 17.13 8.85 6.82
CA THR A 370 17.68 10.13 6.32
C THR A 370 16.60 10.89 5.54
N ILE A 371 16.71 12.22 5.48
CA ILE A 371 15.86 13.04 4.62
C ILE A 371 16.70 13.45 3.41
N ILE A 372 16.25 13.05 2.21
CA ILE A 372 16.94 13.29 0.95
C ILE A 372 15.99 13.82 -0.11
N PRO A 373 16.47 14.51 -1.15
CA PRO A 373 15.63 14.87 -2.28
C PRO A 373 15.21 13.63 -3.08
N VAL A 374 14.05 13.70 -3.73
CA VAL A 374 13.69 12.72 -4.77
C VAL A 374 14.75 12.78 -5.88
N PRO A 375 15.23 11.64 -6.40
CA PRO A 375 16.23 11.63 -7.47
C PRO A 375 15.79 12.44 -8.69
N ASP A 376 16.69 13.24 -9.26
CA ASP A 376 16.40 14.18 -10.36
C ASP A 376 15.70 13.53 -11.56
N ALA A 377 16.03 12.28 -11.87
CA ALA A 377 15.43 11.54 -12.98
C ALA A 377 13.94 11.20 -12.75
N LEU A 378 13.50 11.16 -11.50
CA LEU A 378 12.13 10.86 -11.10
C LEU A 378 11.33 12.12 -10.72
N ALA A 379 12.01 13.12 -10.19
CA ALA A 379 11.40 14.30 -9.58
C ALA A 379 10.35 15.01 -10.44
N PRO A 380 10.51 15.18 -11.78
CA PRO A 380 9.50 15.82 -12.63
C PRO A 380 8.16 15.08 -12.70
N PHE A 381 8.16 13.78 -12.45
CA PHE A 381 6.98 12.90 -12.56
C PHE A 381 6.47 12.40 -11.20
N TYR A 382 7.11 12.88 -10.12
CA TYR A 382 6.87 12.35 -8.78
C TYR A 382 6.00 13.30 -7.94
N THR A 383 5.26 12.71 -6.99
CA THR A 383 4.47 13.46 -5.99
C THR A 383 5.36 14.28 -5.04
N ALA A 384 4.76 14.94 -4.05
CA ALA A 384 5.43 15.84 -3.13
C ALA A 384 6.53 15.20 -2.26
N GLY A 385 6.38 13.92 -1.90
CA GLY A 385 7.34 13.18 -1.08
C GLY A 385 7.05 11.69 -1.05
N ARG A 386 7.91 10.94 -0.36
CA ARG A 386 7.72 9.51 -0.10
C ARG A 386 8.44 9.07 1.16
N GLY A 387 7.72 8.41 2.06
CA GLY A 387 8.31 7.69 3.18
C GLY A 387 8.91 6.35 2.76
N GLY A 388 10.03 5.99 3.34
CA GLY A 388 10.69 4.71 3.16
C GLY A 388 11.45 4.31 4.41
N LEU A 389 11.86 3.04 4.45
CA LEU A 389 12.51 2.46 5.63
C LEU A 389 13.82 3.16 6.00
N GLU A 390 14.63 3.53 5.01
CA GLU A 390 15.96 4.13 5.20
C GLU A 390 16.00 5.62 4.85
N SER A 391 15.04 6.08 4.07
CA SER A 391 14.98 7.48 3.62
C SER A 391 13.57 8.00 3.52
N CYS A 392 13.39 9.24 3.95
CA CYS A 392 12.23 10.06 3.70
C CYS A 392 12.61 11.03 2.57
N GLN A 393 11.93 10.95 1.45
CA GLN A 393 12.24 11.73 0.26
C GLN A 393 11.31 12.92 0.12
N MET A 394 11.87 14.10 -0.18
CA MET A 394 11.12 15.32 -0.47
C MET A 394 11.38 15.73 -1.91
N ASN A 395 10.32 16.05 -2.65
CA ASN A 395 10.47 16.48 -4.03
C ASN A 395 10.81 17.97 -4.09
N THR A 396 12.03 18.27 -4.55
CA THR A 396 12.54 19.64 -4.71
C THR A 396 12.41 20.17 -6.13
N TYR A 397 11.83 19.39 -7.04
CA TYR A 397 11.54 19.83 -8.40
C TYR A 397 10.38 20.81 -8.40
N ASP A 398 10.48 21.87 -9.20
CA ASP A 398 9.48 22.95 -9.32
C ASP A 398 9.05 23.52 -7.95
N LEU A 399 9.97 24.25 -7.30
CA LEU A 399 9.75 24.86 -5.99
C LEU A 399 8.46 25.70 -5.90
N PRO A 400 8.01 26.42 -6.96
CA PRO A 400 6.71 27.10 -6.96
C PRO A 400 5.50 26.18 -6.73
N SER A 401 5.63 24.87 -6.94
CA SER A 401 4.61 23.88 -6.64
C SER A 401 4.75 23.26 -5.23
N ARG A 402 5.72 23.72 -4.43
CA ARG A 402 6.08 23.14 -3.11
C ARG A 402 6.02 24.19 -2.00
N PRO A 403 4.83 24.67 -1.62
CA PRO A 403 4.71 25.72 -0.61
C PRO A 403 5.16 25.22 0.77
N LEU A 404 5.93 26.04 1.46
CA LEU A 404 6.52 25.73 2.76
C LEU A 404 5.48 25.47 3.85
N TYR A 405 4.27 26.01 3.73
CA TYR A 405 3.20 25.74 4.70
C TYR A 405 2.68 24.30 4.65
N ASN A 406 2.89 23.55 3.55
CA ASN A 406 2.54 22.14 3.45
C ASN A 406 3.64 21.22 4.03
N ILE A 407 4.88 21.68 4.10
CA ILE A 407 6.03 20.84 4.49
C ILE A 407 5.88 20.24 5.89
N PRO A 408 5.32 20.92 6.91
CA PRO A 408 5.11 20.29 8.21
C PRO A 408 4.21 19.05 8.14
N ALA A 409 3.06 19.13 7.47
CA ALA A 409 2.15 18.00 7.30
C ALA A 409 2.79 16.88 6.48
N LEU A 410 3.43 17.21 5.35
CA LEU A 410 4.14 16.25 4.51
C LEU A 410 5.24 15.52 5.29
N THR A 411 6.03 16.24 6.08
CA THR A 411 7.11 15.64 6.89
C THR A 411 6.56 14.67 7.94
N LEU A 412 5.45 15.01 8.59
CA LEU A 412 4.80 14.10 9.54
C LEU A 412 4.27 12.84 8.85
N HIS A 413 3.68 12.98 7.67
CA HIS A 413 3.14 11.88 6.88
C HIS A 413 4.22 10.93 6.39
N GLU A 414 5.24 11.47 5.72
CA GLU A 414 6.26 10.66 5.04
C GLU A 414 7.36 10.17 5.99
N CYS A 415 7.76 11.02 6.95
CA CYS A 415 8.90 10.72 7.81
C CYS A 415 8.47 10.12 9.16
N ALA A 416 8.33 10.96 10.19
CA ALA A 416 8.02 10.57 11.56
C ALA A 416 6.98 11.51 12.20
N PRO A 417 5.92 10.92 12.83
CA PRO A 417 5.69 9.52 13.12
C PRO A 417 4.97 8.71 12.01
N GLY A 418 4.98 9.19 10.76
CA GLY A 418 4.33 8.57 9.61
C GLY A 418 5.05 7.34 9.04
N HIS A 419 5.15 7.26 7.70
CA HIS A 419 5.56 6.05 6.99
C HIS A 419 6.94 5.52 7.39
N SER A 420 8.00 6.35 7.40
CA SER A 420 9.34 5.88 7.75
C SER A 420 9.42 5.33 9.16
N PHE A 421 8.73 5.96 10.09
CA PHE A 421 8.63 5.51 11.48
C PHE A 421 7.84 4.20 11.61
N GLN A 422 6.67 4.10 10.96
CA GLN A 422 5.82 2.92 10.95
C GLN A 422 6.54 1.72 10.35
N MET A 423 7.19 1.89 9.19
CA MET A 423 7.97 0.84 8.52
C MET A 423 9.13 0.35 9.39
N ALA A 424 9.82 1.26 10.08
CA ALA A 424 10.92 0.90 10.96
C ALA A 424 10.45 0.03 12.14
N LEU A 425 9.30 0.37 12.77
CA LEU A 425 8.73 -0.46 13.81
C LEU A 425 8.27 -1.82 13.29
N ALA A 426 7.64 -1.87 12.12
CA ALA A 426 7.22 -3.13 11.51
C ALA A 426 8.40 -4.06 11.19
N GLU A 427 9.52 -3.51 10.70
CA GLU A 427 10.75 -4.27 10.42
C GLU A 427 11.41 -4.79 11.70
N GLU A 428 11.29 -4.07 12.81
CA GLU A 428 11.83 -4.48 14.11
C GLU A 428 11.02 -5.61 14.78
N GLN A 429 9.82 -5.94 14.27
CA GLN A 429 9.02 -7.07 14.72
C GLN A 429 9.56 -8.38 14.12
N ALA A 430 10.78 -8.76 14.51
CA ALA A 430 11.53 -9.86 13.91
C ALA A 430 10.90 -11.25 14.09
N ASP A 431 10.04 -11.43 15.11
CA ASP A 431 9.51 -12.74 15.51
C ASP A 431 8.22 -13.14 14.75
N GLY A 432 7.66 -12.24 13.95
CA GLY A 432 6.46 -12.51 13.15
C GLY A 432 6.74 -13.31 11.87
N PRO A 433 5.69 -13.89 11.25
CA PRO A 433 5.83 -14.57 9.96
C PRO A 433 6.41 -13.66 8.88
N ALA A 434 7.33 -14.18 8.06
CA ALA A 434 8.05 -13.40 7.05
C ALA A 434 7.12 -12.62 6.10
N PHE A 435 5.97 -13.18 5.72
CA PHE A 435 5.02 -12.52 4.83
C PHE A 435 4.47 -11.21 5.42
N ARG A 436 4.33 -11.09 6.75
CA ARG A 436 3.84 -9.88 7.43
C ARG A 436 4.72 -8.66 7.15
N ARG A 437 6.03 -8.82 7.04
CA ARG A 437 6.98 -7.73 6.75
C ARG A 437 6.84 -7.14 5.35
N HIS A 438 6.29 -7.92 4.40
CA HIS A 438 6.09 -7.49 3.02
C HIS A 438 4.63 -7.20 2.69
N THR A 439 3.73 -7.38 3.66
CA THR A 439 2.31 -7.05 3.49
C THR A 439 2.08 -5.56 3.68
N TYR A 440 1.34 -4.97 2.76
CA TYR A 440 0.90 -3.59 2.84
C TYR A 440 -0.60 -3.50 2.55
N PHE A 441 -1.34 -2.83 3.43
CA PHE A 441 -2.73 -2.46 3.22
C PHE A 441 -2.83 -0.95 3.15
N SER A 442 -3.29 -0.43 2.01
CA SER A 442 -3.33 1.00 1.73
C SER A 442 -4.16 1.76 2.78
N GLY A 443 -5.33 1.23 3.15
CA GLY A 443 -6.16 1.84 4.21
C GLY A 443 -5.46 1.98 5.55
N TYR A 444 -4.65 1.00 5.94
CA TYR A 444 -3.87 1.06 7.18
C TYR A 444 -2.69 2.04 7.08
N GLY A 445 -1.85 1.89 6.05
CA GLY A 445 -0.62 2.68 5.91
C GLY A 445 -0.90 4.15 5.65
N GLU A 446 -1.75 4.45 4.67
CA GLU A 446 -2.10 5.84 4.32
C GLU A 446 -3.01 6.49 5.37
N GLY A 447 -3.88 5.68 5.98
CA GLY A 447 -4.71 6.12 7.11
C GLY A 447 -3.87 6.55 8.30
N TRP A 448 -2.82 5.79 8.64
CA TRP A 448 -1.85 6.18 9.66
C TRP A 448 -1.10 7.46 9.27
N GLY A 449 -0.58 7.56 8.04
CA GLY A 449 0.12 8.74 7.55
C GLY A 449 -0.74 10.00 7.70
N LEU A 450 -1.99 9.98 7.24
CA LEU A 450 -2.91 11.10 7.37
C LEU A 450 -3.28 11.39 8.84
N TYR A 451 -3.44 10.36 9.66
CA TYR A 451 -3.67 10.50 11.08
C TYR A 451 -2.51 11.21 11.79
N THR A 452 -1.26 10.94 11.39
CA THR A 452 -0.09 11.62 11.97
C THR A 452 -0.01 13.11 11.61
N GLU A 453 -0.54 13.52 10.46
CA GLU A 453 -0.71 14.94 10.13
C GLU A 453 -1.62 15.63 11.17
N TRP A 454 -2.72 14.98 11.56
CA TRP A 454 -3.60 15.48 12.62
C TRP A 454 -2.92 15.46 14.01
N LEU A 455 -2.16 14.42 14.35
CA LEU A 455 -1.37 14.37 15.60
C LEU A 455 -0.39 15.54 15.71
N GLY A 456 0.05 16.11 14.59
CA GLY A 456 0.86 17.33 14.54
C GLY A 456 0.26 18.51 15.29
N VAL A 457 -1.07 18.56 15.42
CA VAL A 457 -1.77 19.58 16.24
C VAL A 457 -1.43 19.37 17.73
N GLU A 458 -1.58 18.15 18.23
CA GLU A 458 -1.27 17.81 19.63
C GLU A 458 0.23 17.94 19.94
N MET A 459 1.08 17.64 18.98
CA MET A 459 2.52 17.82 19.09
C MET A 459 2.97 19.29 18.99
N GLY A 460 2.07 20.24 18.66
CA GLY A 460 2.41 21.66 18.50
C GLY A 460 3.38 21.90 17.32
N ILE A 461 3.26 21.12 16.24
CA ILE A 461 4.13 21.25 15.06
C ILE A 461 3.74 22.46 14.22
N TYR A 462 2.45 22.73 14.06
CA TYR A 462 1.93 23.85 13.27
C TYR A 462 2.02 25.16 14.10
N ARG A 463 2.90 26.08 13.70
CA ARG A 463 3.25 27.28 14.46
C ARG A 463 2.49 28.53 14.02
N THR A 464 1.97 28.51 12.82
CA THR A 464 1.25 29.63 12.22
C THR A 464 -0.08 29.16 11.68
N PRO A 465 -1.07 30.06 11.53
CA PRO A 465 -2.30 29.74 10.82
C PRO A 465 -2.03 29.18 9.40
N TYR A 466 -0.97 29.64 8.73
CA TYR A 466 -0.63 29.14 7.39
C TYR A 466 -0.17 27.69 7.41
N GLU A 467 0.67 27.28 8.37
CA GLU A 467 1.08 25.88 8.53
C GLU A 467 -0.11 25.00 8.90
N ASN A 468 -1.04 25.47 9.72
CA ASN A 468 -2.29 24.73 10.01
C ASN A 468 -3.21 24.68 8.79
N PHE A 469 -3.26 25.73 7.99
CA PHE A 469 -4.02 25.72 6.73
C PHE A 469 -3.40 24.73 5.73
N GLY A 470 -2.08 24.60 5.68
CA GLY A 470 -1.40 23.58 4.89
C GLY A 470 -1.82 22.16 5.29
N ARG A 471 -1.87 21.88 6.60
CA ARG A 471 -2.42 20.61 7.12
C ARG A 471 -3.88 20.41 6.67
N LEU A 472 -4.72 21.42 6.86
CA LEU A 472 -6.13 21.36 6.43
C LEU A 472 -6.28 21.21 4.92
N SER A 473 -5.40 21.83 4.13
CA SER A 473 -5.37 21.66 2.68
C SER A 473 -5.05 20.21 2.30
N TYR A 474 -4.13 19.56 3.01
CA TYR A 474 -3.80 18.14 2.82
C TYR A 474 -4.93 17.22 3.29
N GLU A 475 -5.56 17.51 4.42
CA GLU A 475 -6.74 16.78 4.89
C GLU A 475 -7.92 16.94 3.90
N MET A 476 -8.16 18.17 3.42
CA MET A 476 -9.17 18.47 2.40
C MET A 476 -8.91 17.71 1.09
N TRP A 477 -7.67 17.68 0.66
CA TRP A 477 -7.28 16.92 -0.53
C TRP A 477 -7.69 15.45 -0.40
N ARG A 478 -7.43 14.80 0.76
CA ARG A 478 -7.80 13.41 1.00
C ARG A 478 -9.31 13.22 1.17
N ALA A 479 -10.01 14.18 1.74
CA ALA A 479 -11.48 14.16 1.80
C ALA A 479 -12.11 14.32 0.41
N ALA A 480 -11.61 15.26 -0.41
CA ALA A 480 -12.05 15.46 -1.78
C ALA A 480 -11.88 14.21 -2.66
N ARG A 481 -10.85 13.38 -2.39
CA ARG A 481 -10.65 12.09 -3.08
C ARG A 481 -11.86 11.16 -2.95
N LEU A 482 -12.53 11.14 -1.79
CA LEU A 482 -13.73 10.32 -1.59
C LEU A 482 -14.88 10.74 -2.52
N VAL A 483 -14.99 12.05 -2.76
CA VAL A 483 -16.03 12.63 -3.66
C VAL A 483 -15.63 12.45 -5.12
N ILE A 484 -14.37 12.71 -5.48
CA ILE A 484 -13.89 12.69 -6.85
C ILE A 484 -13.81 11.27 -7.40
N ASP A 485 -13.21 10.33 -6.68
CA ASP A 485 -13.04 8.95 -7.11
C ASP A 485 -14.40 8.29 -7.38
N THR A 486 -15.33 8.39 -6.43
CA THR A 486 -16.71 7.92 -6.60
C THR A 486 -17.47 8.72 -7.66
N GLY A 487 -17.21 10.03 -7.76
CA GLY A 487 -17.77 10.93 -8.77
C GLY A 487 -17.40 10.51 -10.19
N VAL A 488 -16.12 10.26 -10.44
CA VAL A 488 -15.62 9.81 -11.74
C VAL A 488 -16.11 8.39 -12.04
N HIS A 489 -15.89 7.44 -11.13
CA HIS A 489 -16.06 6.02 -11.43
C HIS A 489 -17.50 5.52 -11.37
N LEU A 490 -18.37 6.17 -10.60
CA LEU A 490 -19.78 5.78 -10.48
C LEU A 490 -20.77 6.84 -10.98
N LYS A 491 -20.45 8.13 -10.83
CA LYS A 491 -21.42 9.21 -11.12
C LYS A 491 -21.17 9.89 -12.48
N GLY A 492 -20.07 9.56 -13.17
CA GLY A 492 -19.76 10.03 -14.52
C GLY A 492 -19.22 11.46 -14.58
N TRP A 493 -18.50 11.89 -13.54
CA TRP A 493 -17.82 13.19 -13.57
C TRP A 493 -16.78 13.23 -14.69
N SER A 494 -16.69 14.37 -15.36
CA SER A 494 -15.60 14.64 -16.29
C SER A 494 -14.29 14.92 -15.56
N ARG A 495 -13.18 14.86 -16.30
CA ARG A 495 -11.87 15.23 -15.78
C ARG A 495 -11.83 16.67 -15.29
N GLU A 496 -12.45 17.58 -16.04
CA GLU A 496 -12.53 19.00 -15.71
C GLU A 496 -13.33 19.22 -14.42
N GLN A 497 -14.48 18.55 -14.27
CA GLN A 497 -15.27 18.63 -13.02
C GLN A 497 -14.47 18.18 -11.80
N ALA A 498 -13.69 17.09 -11.94
CA ALA A 498 -12.82 16.60 -10.88
C ALA A 498 -11.68 17.59 -10.54
N ILE A 499 -11.06 18.17 -11.57
CA ILE A 499 -10.02 19.19 -11.43
C ILE A 499 -10.56 20.44 -10.75
N ASP A 500 -11.68 20.96 -11.22
CA ASP A 500 -12.29 22.19 -10.68
C ASP A 500 -12.73 21.97 -9.22
N TYR A 501 -13.26 20.78 -8.90
CA TYR A 501 -13.63 20.43 -7.54
C TYR A 501 -12.41 20.45 -6.61
N LEU A 502 -11.32 19.79 -6.98
CA LEU A 502 -10.11 19.73 -6.15
C LEU A 502 -9.44 21.12 -6.04
N ALA A 503 -9.34 21.85 -7.14
CA ALA A 503 -8.73 23.17 -7.18
C ALA A 503 -9.49 24.21 -6.36
N GLY A 504 -10.82 24.12 -6.32
CA GLY A 504 -11.67 25.04 -5.57
C GLY A 504 -11.65 24.81 -4.05
N HIS A 505 -11.22 23.63 -3.60
CA HIS A 505 -11.23 23.28 -2.19
C HIS A 505 -9.84 23.25 -1.54
N THR A 506 -8.75 23.28 -2.31
CA THR A 506 -7.38 23.15 -1.79
C THR A 506 -6.48 24.27 -2.26
N ALA A 507 -5.36 24.50 -1.56
CA ALA A 507 -4.30 25.42 -2.00
C ALA A 507 -3.22 24.73 -2.87
N LEU A 508 -3.49 23.52 -3.39
CA LEU A 508 -2.59 22.80 -4.28
C LEU A 508 -2.34 23.57 -5.59
N SER A 509 -1.15 23.41 -6.18
CA SER A 509 -0.87 23.97 -7.51
C SER A 509 -1.74 23.33 -8.58
N ARG A 510 -1.99 24.03 -9.68
CA ARG A 510 -2.78 23.49 -10.80
C ARG A 510 -2.18 22.22 -11.36
N HIS A 511 -0.86 22.18 -11.51
CA HIS A 511 -0.14 21.00 -11.97
C HIS A 511 -0.36 19.78 -11.05
N GLU A 512 -0.27 20.00 -9.73
CA GLU A 512 -0.48 18.93 -8.75
C GLU A 512 -1.94 18.40 -8.79
N VAL A 513 -2.91 19.30 -8.92
CA VAL A 513 -4.33 18.94 -9.07
C VAL A 513 -4.56 18.07 -10.32
N GLU A 514 -4.00 18.45 -11.47
CA GLU A 514 -4.14 17.70 -12.72
C GLU A 514 -3.49 16.31 -12.64
N THR A 515 -2.28 16.25 -12.09
CA THR A 515 -1.57 14.97 -11.88
C THR A 515 -2.35 14.02 -10.95
N GLU A 516 -2.91 14.56 -9.88
CA GLU A 516 -3.69 13.78 -8.93
C GLU A 516 -5.02 13.29 -9.51
N VAL A 517 -5.73 14.12 -10.26
CA VAL A 517 -6.97 13.69 -10.92
C VAL A 517 -6.69 12.58 -11.94
N ASP A 518 -5.62 12.68 -12.71
CA ASP A 518 -5.21 11.62 -13.65
C ASP A 518 -4.85 10.32 -12.90
N ARG A 519 -4.27 10.42 -11.71
CA ARG A 519 -4.04 9.28 -10.83
C ARG A 519 -5.35 8.61 -10.43
N TYR A 520 -6.36 9.35 -9.98
CA TYR A 520 -7.65 8.77 -9.60
C TYR A 520 -8.34 8.11 -10.79
N ILE A 521 -8.32 8.75 -11.94
CA ILE A 521 -8.90 8.21 -13.19
C ILE A 521 -8.25 6.88 -13.59
N SER A 522 -6.93 6.75 -13.44
CA SER A 522 -6.18 5.57 -13.87
C SER A 522 -6.08 4.48 -12.80
N TRP A 523 -6.37 4.80 -11.52
CA TRP A 523 -6.23 3.90 -10.39
C TRP A 523 -7.47 3.91 -9.47
N PRO A 524 -8.59 3.33 -9.93
CA PRO A 524 -9.86 3.36 -9.21
C PRO A 524 -9.76 2.81 -7.78
N GLY A 525 -10.34 3.50 -6.82
CA GLY A 525 -10.49 3.07 -5.43
C GLY A 525 -9.28 3.30 -4.53
N GLN A 526 -8.06 3.42 -5.06
CA GLN A 526 -6.86 3.60 -4.22
C GLN A 526 -6.90 4.91 -3.42
N ALA A 527 -7.38 5.98 -4.05
CA ALA A 527 -7.45 7.30 -3.45
C ALA A 527 -8.35 7.36 -2.20
N LEU A 528 -9.26 6.41 -2.03
CA LEU A 528 -10.19 6.32 -0.89
C LEU A 528 -9.50 5.89 0.41
N SER A 529 -8.39 5.18 0.32
CA SER A 529 -7.65 4.56 1.43
C SER A 529 -7.30 5.55 2.54
N TYR A 530 -6.80 6.71 2.15
CA TYR A 530 -6.25 7.75 3.04
C TYR A 530 -7.25 8.21 4.08
N LYS A 531 -8.36 8.79 3.60
CA LYS A 531 -9.34 9.39 4.50
C LYS A 531 -10.16 8.35 5.25
N LEU A 532 -10.53 7.24 4.62
CA LEU A 532 -11.25 6.16 5.30
C LEU A 532 -10.41 5.48 6.37
N GLY A 533 -9.11 5.31 6.13
CA GLY A 533 -8.19 4.80 7.14
C GLY A 533 -8.03 5.75 8.32
N GLU A 534 -7.82 7.03 8.06
CA GLU A 534 -7.72 8.06 9.09
C GLU A 534 -9.00 8.16 9.92
N LEU A 535 -10.16 8.18 9.29
CA LEU A 535 -11.46 8.21 9.99
C LEU A 535 -11.65 6.97 10.88
N THR A 536 -11.20 5.81 10.43
CA THR A 536 -11.24 4.58 11.23
C THR A 536 -10.38 4.72 12.49
N ILE A 537 -9.13 5.20 12.36
CA ILE A 537 -8.23 5.37 13.51
C ILE A 537 -8.78 6.45 14.47
N ARG A 538 -9.26 7.58 13.95
CA ARG A 538 -9.85 8.64 14.78
C ARG A 538 -11.10 8.18 15.53
N ARG A 539 -11.96 7.43 14.88
CA ARG A 539 -13.15 6.86 15.52
C ARG A 539 -12.76 5.89 16.64
N LEU A 540 -11.82 4.99 16.40
CA LEU A 540 -11.32 4.05 17.42
C LEU A 540 -10.68 4.78 18.59
N ARG A 541 -9.98 5.89 18.33
CA ARG A 541 -9.43 6.74 19.40
C ARG A 541 -10.55 7.37 20.23
N GLY A 542 -11.55 7.95 19.59
CA GLY A 542 -12.71 8.51 20.32
C GLY A 542 -13.47 7.45 21.11
N GLU A 543 -13.63 6.22 20.60
CA GLU A 543 -14.19 5.09 21.34
C GLU A 543 -13.33 4.76 22.59
N ALA A 544 -12.00 4.77 22.44
CA ALA A 544 -11.08 4.51 23.56
C ALA A 544 -11.11 5.64 24.62
N GLU A 545 -11.08 6.90 24.19
CA GLU A 545 -11.17 8.07 25.08
C GLU A 545 -12.49 8.04 25.87
N ALA A 546 -13.60 7.76 25.21
CA ALA A 546 -14.91 7.68 25.85
C ALA A 546 -15.03 6.51 26.85
N ALA A 547 -14.47 5.35 26.51
CA ALA A 547 -14.56 4.15 27.35
C ALA A 547 -13.59 4.16 28.53
N LEU A 548 -12.37 4.68 28.35
CA LEU A 548 -11.32 4.65 29.35
C LEU A 548 -11.30 5.92 30.22
N GLY A 549 -11.87 7.04 29.77
CA GLY A 549 -11.95 8.30 30.51
C GLY A 549 -10.58 8.79 30.97
N GLU A 550 -10.44 9.06 32.26
CA GLU A 550 -9.18 9.53 32.87
C GLU A 550 -8.02 8.49 32.78
N ASN A 551 -8.32 7.22 32.47
CA ASN A 551 -7.31 6.18 32.29
C ASN A 551 -6.81 6.08 30.85
N PHE A 552 -7.33 6.89 29.93
CA PHE A 552 -6.84 6.91 28.55
C PHE A 552 -5.43 7.50 28.50
N ASP A 553 -4.49 6.72 27.96
CA ASP A 553 -3.13 7.19 27.60
C ASP A 553 -2.95 6.98 26.09
N PRO A 554 -2.62 8.03 25.31
CA PRO A 554 -2.42 7.88 23.87
C PRO A 554 -1.24 6.98 23.52
N ARG A 555 -0.23 6.84 24.38
CA ARG A 555 0.96 6.04 24.10
C ARG A 555 0.65 4.56 23.89
N PRO A 556 0.08 3.83 24.87
CA PRO A 556 -0.27 2.43 24.66
C PRO A 556 -1.35 2.25 23.57
N PHE A 557 -2.21 3.23 23.33
CA PHE A 557 -3.17 3.18 22.22
C PHE A 557 -2.46 3.17 20.84
N HIS A 558 -1.51 4.07 20.64
CA HIS A 558 -0.74 4.10 19.39
C HIS A 558 0.24 2.93 19.28
N ASP A 559 0.86 2.53 20.38
CA ASP A 559 1.74 1.37 20.42
C ASP A 559 1.00 0.09 20.00
N GLU A 560 -0.25 -0.08 20.45
CA GLU A 560 -1.09 -1.22 20.10
C GLU A 560 -1.41 -1.25 18.59
N ILE A 561 -1.73 -0.09 17.98
CA ILE A 561 -1.92 0.01 16.53
C ILE A 561 -0.64 -0.35 15.79
N LEU A 562 0.49 0.25 16.16
CA LEU A 562 1.77 0.08 15.46
C LEU A 562 2.35 -1.34 15.64
N ALA A 563 2.12 -1.97 16.81
CA ALA A 563 2.55 -3.34 17.07
C ALA A 563 1.85 -4.38 16.19
N LEU A 564 0.67 -4.07 15.66
CA LEU A 564 0.00 -4.93 14.70
C LEU A 564 0.76 -5.08 13.38
N GLY A 565 1.56 -4.08 12.99
CA GLY A 565 2.02 -3.95 11.61
C GLY A 565 0.84 -3.75 10.65
N ALA A 566 1.06 -3.89 9.35
CA ALA A 566 -0.01 -3.71 8.37
C ALA A 566 -1.08 -4.81 8.49
N VAL A 567 -2.33 -4.38 8.73
CA VAL A 567 -3.52 -5.25 8.82
C VAL A 567 -4.68 -4.65 8.04
N PRO A 568 -5.69 -5.45 7.64
CA PRO A 568 -6.97 -4.91 7.16
C PRO A 568 -7.60 -3.99 8.21
N LEU A 569 -8.29 -2.92 7.78
CA LEU A 569 -8.97 -2.00 8.73
C LEU A 569 -10.02 -2.72 9.58
N THR A 570 -10.70 -3.73 9.05
CA THR A 570 -11.62 -4.57 9.81
C THR A 570 -10.93 -5.32 10.95
N THR A 571 -9.72 -5.86 10.69
CA THR A 571 -8.89 -6.50 11.72
C THR A 571 -8.38 -5.49 12.75
N LEU A 572 -7.99 -4.28 12.29
CA LEU A 572 -7.63 -3.18 13.19
C LEU A 572 -8.79 -2.82 14.13
N GLU A 573 -10.01 -2.69 13.60
CA GLU A 573 -11.19 -2.37 14.40
C GLU A 573 -11.47 -3.44 15.47
N GLU A 574 -11.46 -4.70 15.08
CA GLU A 574 -11.70 -5.82 16.00
C GLU A 574 -10.65 -5.84 17.12
N HIS A 575 -9.38 -5.71 16.76
CA HIS A 575 -8.28 -5.70 17.70
C HIS A 575 -8.35 -4.54 18.69
N MET A 576 -8.59 -3.32 18.20
CA MET A 576 -8.65 -2.13 19.07
C MET A 576 -9.89 -2.12 19.96
N ARG A 577 -11.03 -2.67 19.54
CA ARG A 577 -12.17 -2.89 20.43
C ARG A 577 -11.87 -3.90 21.52
N ALA A 578 -11.11 -4.97 21.23
CA ALA A 578 -10.64 -5.90 22.26
C ALA A 578 -9.66 -5.24 23.24
N TYR A 579 -8.78 -4.35 22.77
CA TYR A 579 -7.92 -3.50 23.62
C TYR A 579 -8.74 -2.61 24.55
N ILE A 580 -9.73 -1.90 24.03
CA ILE A 580 -10.64 -1.04 24.80
C ILE A 580 -11.39 -1.86 25.85
N ALA A 581 -11.95 -3.01 25.49
CA ALA A 581 -12.69 -3.89 26.40
C ALA A 581 -11.83 -4.44 27.55
N ARG A 582 -10.51 -4.50 27.37
CA ARG A 582 -9.53 -4.88 28.42
C ARG A 582 -9.05 -3.70 29.28
N GLY A 583 -9.68 -2.55 29.15
CA GLY A 583 -9.31 -1.34 29.90
C GLY A 583 -7.97 -0.75 29.47
N GLY A 584 -7.65 -0.78 28.18
CA GLY A 584 -6.42 -0.22 27.63
C GLY A 584 -5.17 -1.06 27.87
N LYS A 585 -5.32 -2.35 28.18
CA LYS A 585 -4.20 -3.28 28.33
C LYS A 585 -3.88 -3.95 27.00
N PRO A 586 -2.59 -4.17 26.66
CA PRO A 586 -2.19 -4.82 25.42
C PRO A 586 -2.93 -6.14 25.17
N VAL A 587 -3.38 -6.37 23.93
CA VAL A 587 -4.10 -7.58 23.52
C VAL A 587 -3.10 -8.71 23.24
N VAL A 588 -1.99 -8.39 22.59
CA VAL A 588 -0.85 -9.28 22.36
C VAL A 588 0.29 -8.81 23.25
N ALA A 589 0.94 -9.72 23.95
CA ALA A 589 2.09 -9.37 24.77
C ALA A 589 3.18 -8.78 23.85
N ALA A 590 3.51 -7.51 24.04
CA ALA A 590 4.60 -6.87 23.33
C ALA A 590 5.91 -7.60 23.65
N GLN A 591 6.36 -8.45 22.73
CA GLN A 591 7.67 -9.08 22.85
C GLN A 591 8.71 -7.98 22.60
N GLY A 592 9.42 -7.57 23.64
CA GLY A 592 10.60 -6.74 23.54
C GLY A 592 10.52 -5.27 23.90
N VAL A 593 9.39 -4.73 24.34
CA VAL A 593 9.36 -3.38 24.94
C VAL A 593 9.84 -3.48 26.38
N VAL A 594 11.09 -3.11 26.64
CA VAL A 594 11.58 -2.88 28.00
C VAL A 594 10.76 -1.72 28.56
N ALA A 595 9.87 -2.03 29.50
CA ALA A 595 9.14 -1.00 30.25
C ALA A 595 10.15 0.01 30.83
N PRO A 596 9.95 1.32 30.68
CA PRO A 596 10.81 2.28 31.33
C PRO A 596 10.75 2.03 32.84
N SER A 597 11.90 1.76 33.47
CA SER A 597 11.99 1.70 34.93
C SER A 597 11.45 3.00 35.50
N GLN A 598 10.43 2.90 36.34
CA GLN A 598 9.99 4.01 37.14
C GLN A 598 11.14 4.41 38.10
N THR A 599 11.85 5.46 37.76
CA THR A 599 12.74 6.20 38.69
C THR A 599 12.27 7.63 38.74
#